data_a8413b8233e4ec90a38c8cda03303c1c
#
_entry.id   a8413b8233e4ec90a38c8cda03303c1c
#
_cell.length_a   1.000
_cell.length_b   1.000
_cell.length_c   1.000
_cell.angle_alpha   90.00
_cell.angle_beta   90.00
_cell.angle_gamma   90.00
#
_symmetry.space_group_name_H-M   'P 1'
#
loop_
_entity.id
_entity.type
_entity.pdbx_description
1 polymer ?
#
loop_
_entity_poly.entity_id
_entity_poly.type
_entity_poly.pdbx_seq_one_letter_code
_entity_poly.pdbx_strand_id
1 'polypeptide(L)'
;LSEDDMRAGIRAGLVTRGMFPVFCVCAGRDMCVRRTLEFLGNVVPCTDKMPRLITTEGVEVTPDSNGPTSLFFFKTTVEPHIGQVSYFKVISGKVKEGDDLMNADRGSKERIAQLFAVAGQTRTPVTEMVAGDIGATVKLKDVRRGNTLNGKGCDYRFDFIKYPDPKYRRAIKPVNEADAEKMMEILIRMREEDPTWVIEQSKDCLLYTSDAA
;
A
#
# COMPACT_ATOMS: atom_id res chain seq x y z
N LEU A 1 -12.20 13.21 35.74
CA LEU A 1 -11.80 13.07 34.33
C LEU A 1 -13.01 13.40 33.47
N SER A 2 -12.88 14.39 32.61
CA SER A 2 -13.91 14.73 31.64
C SER A 2 -13.90 13.71 30.47
N GLU A 3 -14.96 13.71 29.65
CA GLU A 3 -15.00 12.88 28.45
C GLU A 3 -13.87 13.25 27.47
N ASP A 4 -13.52 14.53 27.39
CA ASP A 4 -12.43 15.03 26.55
C ASP A 4 -11.07 14.56 27.04
N ASP A 5 -10.84 14.50 28.35
CA ASP A 5 -9.60 13.95 28.94
C ASP A 5 -9.46 12.46 28.62
N MET A 6 -10.56 11.71 28.68
CA MET A 6 -10.54 10.28 28.29
C MET A 6 -10.23 10.09 26.80
N ARG A 7 -10.86 10.89 25.92
CA ARG A 7 -10.59 10.85 24.49
C ARG A 7 -9.14 11.20 24.17
N ALA A 8 -8.61 12.25 24.82
CA ALA A 8 -7.21 12.66 24.66
C ALA A 8 -6.24 11.56 25.12
N GLY A 9 -6.51 10.93 26.27
CA GLY A 9 -5.70 9.83 26.80
C GLY A 9 -5.71 8.61 25.88
N ILE A 10 -6.88 8.20 25.38
CA ILE A 10 -7.00 7.08 24.44
C ILE A 10 -6.25 7.41 23.14
N ARG A 11 -6.41 8.63 22.61
CA ARG A 11 -5.70 9.07 21.42
C ARG A 11 -4.18 9.02 21.59
N ALA A 12 -3.67 9.49 22.73
CA ALA A 12 -2.24 9.40 23.02
C ALA A 12 -1.76 7.93 23.09
N GLY A 13 -2.56 7.04 23.71
CA GLY A 13 -2.27 5.61 23.75
C GLY A 13 -2.25 4.95 22.36
N LEU A 14 -3.15 5.37 21.46
CA LEU A 14 -3.17 4.89 20.07
C LEU A 14 -1.93 5.36 19.30
N VAL A 15 -1.56 6.63 19.41
CA VAL A 15 -0.39 7.21 18.74
C VAL A 15 0.90 6.52 19.15
N THR A 16 1.06 6.26 20.45
CA THR A 16 2.25 5.60 21.01
C THR A 16 2.23 4.07 20.84
N ARG A 17 1.14 3.51 20.32
CA ARG A 17 0.89 2.05 20.24
C ARG A 17 0.93 1.36 21.62
N GLY A 18 0.62 2.11 22.67
CA GLY A 18 0.47 1.60 24.04
C GLY A 18 -0.93 1.06 24.36
N MET A 19 -1.89 1.28 23.44
CA MET A 19 -3.28 0.85 23.59
C MET A 19 -3.80 0.31 22.26
N PHE A 20 -4.51 -0.83 22.33
CA PHE A 20 -5.17 -1.48 21.19
C PHE A 20 -6.65 -1.68 21.52
N PRO A 21 -7.58 -0.86 21.00
CA PRO A 21 -8.99 -0.98 21.27
C PRO A 21 -9.58 -2.21 20.59
N VAL A 22 -10.41 -2.96 21.32
CA VAL A 22 -11.12 -4.13 20.81
C VAL A 22 -12.61 -3.89 20.89
N PHE A 23 -13.34 -4.09 19.79
CA PHE A 23 -14.79 -3.89 19.70
C PHE A 23 -15.50 -5.20 19.38
N CYS A 24 -16.55 -5.51 20.13
CA CYS A 24 -17.47 -6.59 19.79
C CYS A 24 -18.57 -6.02 18.88
N VAL A 25 -18.54 -6.41 17.61
CA VAL A 25 -19.45 -5.88 16.57
C VAL A 25 -20.09 -7.01 15.81
N CYS A 26 -21.38 -6.86 15.48
CA CYS A 26 -22.08 -7.74 14.55
C CYS A 26 -22.69 -6.90 13.40
N ALA A 27 -21.95 -6.76 12.30
CA ALA A 27 -22.36 -5.93 11.17
C ALA A 27 -23.66 -6.43 10.51
N GLY A 28 -23.87 -7.75 10.40
CA GLY A 28 -25.09 -8.33 9.83
C GLY A 28 -26.37 -8.07 10.64
N ARG A 29 -26.24 -7.65 11.90
CA ARG A 29 -27.35 -7.26 12.79
C ARG A 29 -27.32 -5.79 13.19
N ASP A 30 -26.42 -5.00 12.59
CA ASP A 30 -26.16 -3.59 12.92
C ASP A 30 -25.85 -3.32 14.41
N MET A 31 -25.33 -4.36 15.11
CA MET A 31 -24.99 -4.23 16.53
C MET A 31 -23.63 -3.57 16.68
N CYS A 32 -23.58 -2.47 17.41
CA CYS A 32 -22.37 -1.67 17.73
C CYS A 32 -21.62 -1.07 16.53
N VAL A 33 -22.14 -1.16 15.30
CA VAL A 33 -21.50 -0.59 14.10
C VAL A 33 -21.38 0.93 14.23
N ARG A 34 -22.46 1.61 14.55
CA ARG A 34 -22.48 3.06 14.74
C ARG A 34 -21.49 3.52 15.82
N ARG A 35 -21.43 2.82 16.96
CA ARG A 35 -20.49 3.13 18.05
C ARG A 35 -19.03 3.02 17.62
N THR A 36 -18.71 2.01 16.82
CA THR A 36 -17.37 1.83 16.26
C THR A 36 -17.02 2.97 15.30
N LEU A 37 -17.95 3.38 14.43
CA LEU A 37 -17.76 4.50 13.52
C LEU A 37 -17.61 5.83 14.27
N GLU A 38 -18.40 6.07 15.33
CA GLU A 38 -18.28 7.24 16.20
C GLU A 38 -16.90 7.27 16.90
N PHE A 39 -16.39 6.12 17.35
CA PHE A 39 -15.05 6.03 17.91
C PHE A 39 -13.98 6.38 16.87
N LEU A 40 -14.08 5.81 15.67
CA LEU A 40 -13.14 6.13 14.58
C LEU A 40 -13.14 7.62 14.25
N GLY A 41 -14.30 8.25 14.14
CA GLY A 41 -14.40 9.66 13.81
C GLY A 41 -13.95 10.62 14.93
N ASN A 42 -14.17 10.26 16.20
CA ASN A 42 -13.96 11.17 17.33
C ASN A 42 -12.67 10.94 18.11
N VAL A 43 -12.11 9.72 18.06
CA VAL A 43 -10.99 9.32 18.92
C VAL A 43 -9.74 9.00 18.13
N VAL A 44 -9.85 8.31 16.97
CA VAL A 44 -8.68 7.92 16.18
C VAL A 44 -7.94 9.17 15.67
N PRO A 45 -6.60 9.24 15.81
CA PRO A 45 -5.84 10.39 15.37
C PRO A 45 -5.86 10.53 13.84
N CYS A 46 -5.97 11.77 13.35
CA CYS A 46 -5.73 12.08 11.94
C CYS A 46 -4.25 11.89 11.58
N THR A 47 -3.97 11.79 10.29
CA THR A 47 -2.61 11.55 9.77
C THR A 47 -1.60 12.61 10.24
N ASP A 48 -2.01 13.87 10.38
CA ASP A 48 -1.20 14.98 10.87
C ASP A 48 -0.79 14.86 12.36
N LYS A 49 -1.52 14.04 13.13
CA LYS A 49 -1.24 13.73 14.54
C LYS A 49 -0.41 12.46 14.75
N MET A 50 -0.14 11.74 13.69
CA MET A 50 0.69 10.52 13.74
C MET A 50 2.18 10.87 13.80
N PRO A 51 3.03 9.98 14.34
CA PRO A 51 4.49 10.13 14.28
C PRO A 51 4.96 10.39 12.84
N ARG A 52 5.96 11.25 12.72
CA ARG A 52 6.56 11.58 11.42
C ARG A 52 7.17 10.33 10.80
N LEU A 53 7.05 10.23 9.50
CA LEU A 53 7.72 9.17 8.74
C LEU A 53 9.19 9.56 8.54
N ILE A 54 10.07 8.57 8.64
CA ILE A 54 11.50 8.77 8.46
C ILE A 54 11.89 8.15 7.12
N THR A 55 12.59 8.90 6.30
CA THR A 55 13.17 8.39 5.04
C THR A 55 14.39 7.51 5.32
N THR A 56 14.85 6.76 4.33
CA THR A 56 16.10 5.96 4.41
C THR A 56 17.33 6.80 4.76
N GLU A 57 17.28 8.10 4.46
CA GLU A 57 18.36 9.06 4.74
C GLU A 57 18.19 9.76 6.10
N GLY A 58 17.18 9.37 6.89
CA GLY A 58 16.92 9.93 8.22
C GLY A 58 16.15 11.26 8.21
N VAL A 59 15.60 11.69 7.09
CA VAL A 59 14.79 12.90 7.00
C VAL A 59 13.39 12.64 7.55
N GLU A 60 12.93 13.48 8.48
CA GLU A 60 11.55 13.43 8.99
C GLU A 60 10.59 14.09 8.01
N VAL A 61 9.57 13.34 7.58
CA VAL A 61 8.52 13.82 6.67
C VAL A 61 7.22 13.99 7.42
N THR A 62 6.69 15.20 7.40
CA THR A 62 5.36 15.51 7.93
C THR A 62 4.33 15.43 6.81
N PRO A 63 3.16 14.82 7.03
CA PRO A 63 2.06 14.86 6.09
C PRO A 63 1.54 16.29 5.96
N ASP A 64 2.00 17.01 4.94
CA ASP A 64 1.59 18.37 4.62
C ASP A 64 1.12 18.43 3.17
N SER A 65 -0.13 18.82 2.96
CA SER A 65 -0.70 18.95 1.62
C SER A 65 -0.10 20.09 0.78
N ASN A 66 0.64 21.00 1.39
CA ASN A 66 1.37 22.07 0.70
C ASN A 66 2.88 21.75 0.53
N GLY A 67 3.31 20.62 1.09
CA GLY A 67 4.69 20.13 0.97
C GLY A 67 5.02 19.56 -0.42
N PRO A 68 6.24 19.08 -0.60
CA PRO A 68 6.64 18.40 -1.83
C PRO A 68 5.86 17.09 -2.01
N THR A 69 5.48 16.79 -3.24
CA THR A 69 4.69 15.58 -3.54
C THR A 69 5.54 14.33 -3.38
N SER A 70 5.08 13.40 -2.56
CA SER A 70 5.67 12.08 -2.40
C SER A 70 4.60 11.01 -2.20
N LEU A 71 4.67 9.94 -2.99
CA LEU A 71 3.76 8.79 -2.98
C LEU A 71 4.53 7.53 -2.63
N PHE A 72 4.00 6.73 -1.69
CA PHE A 72 4.54 5.41 -1.38
C PHE A 72 3.61 4.31 -1.87
N PHE A 73 4.12 3.41 -2.71
CA PHE A 73 3.37 2.31 -3.30
C PHE A 73 3.48 1.06 -2.43
N PHE A 74 2.38 0.67 -1.79
CA PHE A 74 2.38 -0.41 -0.79
C PHE A 74 1.72 -1.70 -1.28
N LYS A 75 0.95 -1.67 -2.36
CA LYS A 75 0.23 -2.84 -2.88
C LYS A 75 0.08 -2.76 -4.39
N THR A 76 0.16 -3.91 -5.04
CA THR A 76 -0.16 -4.08 -6.46
C THR A 76 -1.11 -5.27 -6.61
N THR A 77 -2.11 -5.16 -7.46
CA THR A 77 -3.00 -6.25 -7.88
C THR A 77 -3.03 -6.32 -9.39
N VAL A 78 -3.27 -7.50 -9.93
CA VAL A 78 -3.45 -7.70 -11.37
C VAL A 78 -4.89 -8.09 -11.64
N GLU A 79 -5.62 -7.25 -12.34
CA GLU A 79 -7.03 -7.46 -12.61
C GLU A 79 -7.28 -7.80 -14.08
N PRO A 80 -8.23 -8.73 -14.35
CA PRO A 80 -8.66 -9.00 -15.72
C PRO A 80 -9.12 -7.71 -16.41
N HIS A 81 -8.74 -7.51 -17.66
CA HIS A 81 -9.12 -6.36 -18.52
C HIS A 81 -8.52 -4.99 -18.17
N ILE A 82 -8.03 -4.78 -16.95
CA ILE A 82 -7.44 -3.51 -16.51
C ILE A 82 -5.91 -3.63 -16.47
N GLY A 83 -5.42 -4.81 -16.15
CA GLY A 83 -4.01 -5.06 -15.91
C GLY A 83 -3.58 -4.71 -14.50
N GLN A 84 -2.39 -4.18 -14.36
CA GLN A 84 -1.81 -3.84 -13.08
C GLN A 84 -2.48 -2.59 -12.48
N VAL A 85 -2.96 -2.74 -11.25
CA VAL A 85 -3.49 -1.65 -10.40
C VAL A 85 -2.53 -1.46 -9.24
N SER A 86 -1.98 -0.28 -9.10
CA SER A 86 -1.01 0.06 -8.05
C SER A 86 -1.65 0.97 -7.02
N TYR A 87 -1.62 0.55 -5.76
CA TYR A 87 -2.16 1.28 -4.61
C TYR A 87 -1.05 2.04 -3.92
N PHE A 88 -1.33 3.29 -3.60
CA PHE A 88 -0.37 4.18 -2.95
C PHE A 88 -1.00 4.98 -1.83
N LYS A 89 -0.15 5.49 -0.96
CA LYS A 89 -0.47 6.52 0.03
C LYS A 89 0.25 7.80 -0.35
N VAL A 90 -0.46 8.92 -0.31
CA VAL A 90 0.16 10.25 -0.44
C VAL A 90 0.81 10.57 0.91
N ILE A 91 2.13 10.58 0.94
CA ILE A 91 2.91 10.84 2.16
C ILE A 91 3.00 12.34 2.42
N SER A 92 3.25 13.13 1.39
CA SER A 92 3.36 14.60 1.44
C SER A 92 2.89 15.20 0.13
N GLY A 93 2.49 16.45 0.16
CA GLY A 93 2.06 17.20 -1.00
C GLY A 93 0.69 16.80 -1.53
N LYS A 94 0.54 16.97 -2.82
CA LYS A 94 -0.67 16.65 -3.60
C LYS A 94 -0.26 15.96 -4.88
N VAL A 95 -1.11 15.07 -5.37
CA VAL A 95 -0.97 14.45 -6.69
C VAL A 95 -2.22 14.70 -7.50
N LYS A 96 -2.05 15.02 -8.77
CA LYS A 96 -3.13 15.23 -9.74
C LYS A 96 -3.04 14.25 -10.89
N GLU A 97 -4.17 14.02 -11.51
CA GLU A 97 -4.20 13.31 -12.79
C GLU A 97 -3.33 14.06 -13.83
N GLY A 98 -2.48 13.32 -14.51
CA GLY A 98 -1.54 13.87 -15.49
C GLY A 98 -0.18 14.25 -14.94
N ASP A 99 0.05 14.21 -13.62
CA ASP A 99 1.35 14.54 -13.03
C ASP A 99 2.45 13.56 -13.47
N ASP A 100 3.62 14.12 -13.70
CA ASP A 100 4.85 13.40 -13.96
C ASP A 100 5.69 13.34 -12.68
N LEU A 101 5.92 12.14 -12.18
CA LEU A 101 6.69 11.87 -10.96
C LEU A 101 7.94 11.05 -11.26
N MET A 102 8.95 11.17 -10.41
CA MET A 102 10.19 10.41 -10.51
C MET A 102 10.17 9.26 -9.51
N ASN A 103 10.42 8.05 -9.99
CA ASN A 103 10.63 6.88 -9.13
C ASN A 103 12.03 6.97 -8.49
N ALA A 104 12.09 7.26 -7.20
CA ALA A 104 13.35 7.43 -6.46
C ALA A 104 14.18 6.13 -6.39
N ASP A 105 13.51 4.98 -6.43
CA ASP A 105 14.17 3.68 -6.30
C ASP A 105 14.75 3.17 -7.63
N ARG A 106 14.15 3.57 -8.74
CA ARG A 106 14.49 3.06 -10.08
C ARG A 106 15.02 4.10 -11.05
N GLY A 107 14.90 5.39 -10.71
CA GLY A 107 15.32 6.50 -11.55
C GLY A 107 14.46 6.67 -12.83
N SER A 108 13.30 6.04 -12.88
CA SER A 108 12.38 6.13 -14.01
C SER A 108 11.33 7.22 -13.81
N LYS A 109 10.91 7.84 -14.91
CA LYS A 109 9.82 8.83 -14.90
C LYS A 109 8.50 8.13 -15.15
N GLU A 110 7.53 8.38 -14.25
CA GLU A 110 6.20 7.81 -14.30
C GLU A 110 5.13 8.90 -14.42
N ARG A 111 4.13 8.66 -15.24
CA ARG A 111 2.98 9.54 -15.38
C ARG A 111 1.76 8.95 -14.72
N ILE A 112 1.14 9.72 -13.83
CA ILE A 112 -0.13 9.36 -13.18
C ILE A 112 -1.26 9.63 -14.16
N ALA A 113 -1.61 8.64 -14.97
CA ALA A 113 -2.61 8.81 -16.02
C ALA A 113 -4.05 8.95 -15.46
N GLN A 114 -4.33 8.26 -14.37
CA GLN A 114 -5.65 8.25 -13.72
C GLN A 114 -5.48 8.08 -12.21
N LEU A 115 -6.37 8.70 -11.45
CA LEU A 115 -6.44 8.58 -9.99
C LEU A 115 -7.81 8.01 -9.58
N PHE A 116 -7.80 7.09 -8.64
CA PHE A 116 -9.01 6.46 -8.11
C PHE A 116 -9.03 6.46 -6.59
N ALA A 117 -10.14 6.92 -6.02
CA ALA A 117 -10.52 6.56 -4.66
C ALA A 117 -11.14 5.17 -4.68
N VAL A 118 -10.71 4.28 -3.76
CA VAL A 118 -11.12 2.87 -3.76
C VAL A 118 -11.91 2.54 -2.51
N ALA A 119 -13.08 1.97 -2.70
CA ALA A 119 -13.94 1.45 -1.64
C ALA A 119 -14.37 0.01 -1.99
N GLY A 120 -13.68 -0.98 -1.42
CA GLY A 120 -13.88 -2.38 -1.79
C GLY A 120 -13.56 -2.62 -3.27
N GLN A 121 -14.54 -3.06 -4.05
CA GLN A 121 -14.40 -3.27 -5.48
C GLN A 121 -14.71 -2.02 -6.34
N THR A 122 -15.28 -0.99 -5.71
CA THR A 122 -15.68 0.23 -6.42
C THR A 122 -14.50 1.20 -6.50
N ARG A 123 -14.24 1.70 -7.71
CA ARG A 123 -13.25 2.74 -7.99
C ARG A 123 -13.96 3.98 -8.49
N THR A 124 -13.78 5.06 -7.80
CA THR A 124 -14.32 6.36 -8.19
C THR A 124 -13.16 7.22 -8.71
N PRO A 125 -13.22 7.68 -9.99
CA PRO A 125 -12.20 8.59 -10.49
C PRO A 125 -12.18 9.89 -9.69
N VAL A 126 -10.99 10.39 -9.40
CA VAL A 126 -10.76 11.65 -8.72
C VAL A 126 -9.68 12.45 -9.45
N THR A 127 -9.73 13.75 -9.38
CA THR A 127 -8.79 14.64 -10.08
C THR A 127 -7.55 14.97 -9.26
N GLU A 128 -7.66 14.92 -7.93
CA GLU A 128 -6.60 15.27 -6.99
C GLU A 128 -6.69 14.41 -5.72
N MET A 129 -5.53 14.08 -5.13
CA MET A 129 -5.41 13.50 -3.80
C MET A 129 -4.34 14.25 -3.01
N VAL A 130 -4.54 14.33 -1.68
CA VAL A 130 -3.69 15.10 -0.77
C VAL A 130 -2.99 14.21 0.25
N ALA A 131 -2.00 14.76 0.94
CA ALA A 131 -1.26 14.07 2.00
C ALA A 131 -2.20 13.39 2.99
N GLY A 132 -1.99 12.09 3.21
CA GLY A 132 -2.83 11.22 4.05
C GLY A 132 -3.80 10.34 3.26
N ASP A 133 -4.16 10.71 2.03
CA ASP A 133 -5.06 9.91 1.19
C ASP A 133 -4.42 8.60 0.74
N ILE A 134 -5.26 7.60 0.58
CA ILE A 134 -4.93 6.32 -0.03
C ILE A 134 -5.71 6.21 -1.34
N GLY A 135 -4.98 5.97 -2.42
CA GLY A 135 -5.56 5.84 -3.75
C GLY A 135 -4.97 4.71 -4.57
N ALA A 136 -5.50 4.59 -5.77
CA ALA A 136 -4.98 3.67 -6.76
C ALA A 136 -4.77 4.38 -8.11
N THR A 137 -3.84 3.84 -8.88
CA THR A 137 -3.59 4.25 -10.26
C THR A 137 -3.31 3.04 -11.14
N VAL A 138 -3.38 3.21 -12.44
CA VAL A 138 -3.18 2.17 -13.43
C VAL A 138 -2.15 2.60 -14.48
N LYS A 139 -1.68 1.64 -15.29
CA LYS A 139 -0.78 1.89 -16.43
C LYS A 139 0.57 2.51 -16.07
N LEU A 140 1.08 2.26 -14.88
CA LEU A 140 2.47 2.57 -14.55
C LEU A 140 3.39 1.59 -15.27
N LYS A 141 4.57 2.08 -15.71
CA LYS A 141 5.51 1.28 -16.52
C LYS A 141 6.47 0.48 -15.65
N ASP A 142 7.04 1.11 -14.65
CA ASP A 142 8.13 0.54 -13.85
C ASP A 142 7.99 0.87 -12.36
N VAL A 143 6.78 0.71 -11.83
CA VAL A 143 6.51 0.90 -10.40
C VAL A 143 6.20 -0.44 -9.78
N ARG A 144 6.88 -0.72 -8.67
CA ARG A 144 6.66 -1.92 -7.86
C ARG A 144 6.28 -1.54 -6.44
N ARG A 145 5.79 -2.51 -5.72
CA ARG A 145 5.54 -2.38 -4.28
C ARG A 145 6.83 -1.95 -3.56
N GLY A 146 6.69 -1.02 -2.62
CA GLY A 146 7.81 -0.44 -1.89
C GLY A 146 8.48 0.75 -2.58
N ASN A 147 8.11 1.05 -3.84
CA ASN A 147 8.69 2.20 -4.52
C ASN A 147 8.09 3.52 -4.01
N THR A 148 8.92 4.56 -4.06
CA THR A 148 8.55 5.94 -3.77
C THR A 148 8.59 6.78 -5.04
N LEU A 149 7.49 7.45 -5.36
CA LEU A 149 7.43 8.40 -6.46
C LEU A 149 7.38 9.83 -5.92
N ASN A 150 8.26 10.67 -6.42
CA ASN A 150 8.42 12.04 -5.98
C ASN A 150 8.11 13.07 -7.07
N GLY A 151 7.55 14.20 -6.66
CA GLY A 151 7.44 15.39 -7.50
C GLY A 151 8.78 16.12 -7.64
N LYS A 152 8.78 17.19 -8.43
CA LYS A 152 9.99 18.02 -8.61
C LYS A 152 10.47 18.61 -7.29
N GLY A 153 11.79 18.52 -7.04
CA GLY A 153 12.42 19.10 -5.85
C GLY A 153 12.24 18.27 -4.58
N CYS A 154 11.78 17.04 -4.70
CA CYS A 154 11.67 16.06 -3.63
C CYS A 154 12.50 14.82 -4.00
N ASP A 155 13.25 14.30 -3.03
CA ASP A 155 14.04 13.08 -3.18
C ASP A 155 13.87 12.16 -1.96
N TYR A 156 12.61 12.00 -1.53
CA TYR A 156 12.29 11.10 -0.42
C TYR A 156 12.35 9.65 -0.89
N ARG A 157 12.86 8.80 -0.02
CA ARG A 157 12.85 7.34 -0.20
C ARG A 157 12.48 6.69 1.12
N PHE A 158 11.55 5.75 1.09
CA PHE A 158 11.11 5.02 2.27
C PHE A 158 11.57 3.57 2.21
N ASP A 159 11.80 2.98 3.40
CA ASP A 159 12.19 1.58 3.49
C ASP A 159 11.13 0.65 2.91
N PHE A 160 11.59 -0.42 2.28
CA PHE A 160 10.71 -1.50 1.85
C PHE A 160 10.04 -2.17 3.06
N ILE A 161 8.78 -2.53 2.88
CA ILE A 161 8.06 -3.34 3.87
C ILE A 161 8.76 -4.70 3.93
N LYS A 162 9.28 -5.07 5.11
CA LYS A 162 9.87 -6.39 5.33
C LYS A 162 8.74 -7.40 5.48
N TYR A 163 8.74 -8.39 4.61
CA TYR A 163 7.83 -9.53 4.67
C TYR A 163 8.53 -10.70 5.35
N PRO A 164 7.78 -11.63 5.98
CA PRO A 164 8.36 -12.85 6.52
C PRO A 164 8.98 -13.71 5.42
N ASP A 165 10.02 -14.46 5.78
CA ASP A 165 10.64 -15.40 4.85
C ASP A 165 9.71 -16.59 4.60
N PRO A 166 9.63 -17.11 3.35
CA PRO A 166 8.80 -18.23 3.01
C PRO A 166 9.24 -19.49 3.77
N LYS A 167 8.28 -20.20 4.39
CA LYS A 167 8.53 -21.39 5.23
C LYS A 167 8.25 -22.71 4.53
N TYR A 168 7.50 -22.69 3.42
CA TYR A 168 7.07 -23.88 2.71
C TYR A 168 7.59 -23.89 1.27
N ARG A 169 8.11 -25.07 0.82
CA ARG A 169 8.61 -25.23 -0.55
C ARG A 169 7.82 -26.31 -1.27
N ARG A 170 7.50 -26.07 -2.52
CA ARG A 170 6.87 -27.06 -3.37
C ARG A 170 7.38 -26.97 -4.81
N ALA A 171 7.66 -28.14 -5.39
CA ALA A 171 8.01 -28.22 -6.80
C ALA A 171 6.73 -28.26 -7.64
N ILE A 172 6.70 -27.50 -8.72
CA ILE A 172 5.60 -27.48 -9.68
C ILE A 172 6.17 -27.76 -11.07
N LYS A 173 5.48 -28.61 -11.83
CA LYS A 173 5.77 -28.87 -13.25
C LYS A 173 4.51 -28.60 -14.07
N PRO A 174 4.63 -28.06 -15.29
CA PRO A 174 3.51 -27.96 -16.19
C PRO A 174 3.06 -29.39 -16.58
N VAL A 175 1.77 -29.55 -16.83
CA VAL A 175 1.23 -30.83 -17.32
C VAL A 175 1.70 -31.07 -18.76
N ASN A 176 1.73 -30.00 -19.57
CA ASN A 176 2.27 -30.01 -20.93
C ASN A 176 3.46 -29.08 -21.00
N GLU A 177 4.53 -29.46 -21.65
CA GLU A 177 5.72 -28.60 -21.81
C GLU A 177 5.40 -27.28 -22.54
N ALA A 178 4.43 -27.28 -23.44
CA ALA A 178 3.97 -26.07 -24.14
C ALA A 178 3.38 -24.99 -23.19
N ASP A 179 2.92 -25.37 -22.02
CA ASP A 179 2.35 -24.46 -21.02
C ASP A 179 3.40 -23.86 -20.06
N ALA A 180 4.67 -24.24 -20.19
CA ALA A 180 5.73 -23.84 -19.27
C ALA A 180 5.91 -22.30 -19.22
N GLU A 181 5.93 -21.63 -20.37
CA GLU A 181 6.07 -20.18 -20.48
C GLU A 181 4.88 -19.47 -19.84
N LYS A 182 3.65 -19.91 -20.14
CA LYS A 182 2.43 -19.36 -19.58
C LYS A 182 2.35 -19.55 -18.07
N MET A 183 2.81 -20.69 -17.57
CA MET A 183 2.90 -20.96 -16.14
C MET A 183 3.86 -19.95 -15.47
N MET A 184 5.04 -19.69 -16.08
CA MET A 184 6.00 -18.72 -15.55
C MET A 184 5.43 -17.30 -15.51
N GLU A 185 4.71 -16.87 -16.54
CA GLU A 185 4.04 -15.57 -16.54
C GLU A 185 3.05 -15.43 -15.38
N ILE A 186 2.23 -16.46 -15.14
CA ILE A 186 1.25 -16.46 -14.05
C ILE A 186 1.97 -16.37 -12.69
N LEU A 187 3.04 -17.11 -12.50
CA LEU A 187 3.79 -17.13 -11.25
C LEU A 187 4.50 -15.80 -10.98
N ILE A 188 5.06 -15.18 -12.02
CA ILE A 188 5.63 -13.82 -11.90
C ILE A 188 4.55 -12.83 -11.44
N ARG A 189 3.34 -12.91 -12.00
CA ARG A 189 2.21 -12.08 -11.55
C ARG A 189 1.84 -12.34 -10.09
N MET A 190 1.75 -13.60 -9.68
CA MET A 190 1.46 -13.97 -8.29
C MET A 190 2.50 -13.39 -7.32
N ARG A 191 3.78 -13.42 -7.69
CA ARG A 191 4.87 -12.80 -6.91
C ARG A 191 4.74 -11.27 -6.83
N GLU A 192 4.22 -10.62 -7.87
CA GLU A 192 3.97 -9.17 -7.83
C GLU A 192 2.82 -8.81 -6.88
N GLU A 193 1.81 -9.68 -6.78
CA GLU A 193 0.70 -9.52 -5.84
C GLU A 193 1.07 -9.88 -4.41
N ASP A 194 1.86 -10.94 -4.23
CA ASP A 194 2.34 -11.44 -2.94
C ASP A 194 3.87 -11.56 -2.93
N PRO A 195 4.60 -10.64 -2.29
CA PRO A 195 6.06 -10.63 -2.27
C PRO A 195 6.68 -11.74 -1.41
N THR A 196 5.89 -12.50 -0.65
CA THR A 196 6.39 -13.65 0.11
C THR A 196 6.70 -14.84 -0.81
N TRP A 197 6.24 -14.80 -2.06
CA TRP A 197 6.53 -15.84 -3.05
C TRP A 197 7.94 -15.70 -3.60
N VAL A 198 8.77 -16.70 -3.38
CA VAL A 198 10.09 -16.84 -3.98
C VAL A 198 10.01 -17.92 -5.06
N ILE A 199 10.38 -17.56 -6.29
CA ILE A 199 10.37 -18.48 -7.44
C ILE A 199 11.81 -18.79 -7.78
N GLU A 200 12.19 -20.07 -7.69
CA GLU A 200 13.49 -20.58 -8.08
C GLU A 200 13.31 -21.52 -9.27
N GLN A 201 14.08 -21.30 -10.33
CA GLN A 201 14.07 -22.18 -11.49
C GLN A 201 15.21 -23.19 -11.37
N SER A 202 14.89 -24.47 -11.34
CA SER A 202 15.84 -25.56 -11.43
C SER A 202 15.91 -26.10 -12.86
N LYS A 203 17.02 -26.74 -13.24
CA LYS A 203 17.15 -27.40 -14.55
C LYS A 203 16.16 -28.54 -14.75
N ASP A 204 15.76 -29.19 -13.66
CA ASP A 204 14.90 -30.38 -13.68
C ASP A 204 13.45 -30.12 -13.27
N CYS A 205 13.18 -29.03 -12.56
CA CYS A 205 11.85 -28.61 -12.14
C CYS A 205 11.81 -27.16 -11.72
N LEU A 206 10.64 -26.53 -11.77
CA LEU A 206 10.39 -25.22 -11.20
C LEU A 206 10.09 -25.39 -9.70
N LEU A 207 10.95 -24.82 -8.87
CA LEU A 207 10.76 -24.81 -7.40
C LEU A 207 10.13 -23.50 -7.00
N TYR A 208 9.07 -23.58 -6.20
CA TYR A 208 8.39 -22.43 -5.64
C TYR A 208 8.40 -22.51 -4.13
N THR A 209 8.62 -21.37 -3.50
CA THR A 209 8.43 -21.21 -2.07
C THR A 209 7.31 -20.21 -1.86
N SER A 210 6.29 -20.57 -1.09
CA SER A 210 5.25 -19.63 -0.67
C SER A 210 5.11 -19.70 0.84
N ASP A 211 4.81 -18.56 1.44
CA ASP A 211 4.29 -18.50 2.79
C ASP A 211 2.77 -18.62 2.66
N ALA A 212 2.27 -19.84 2.64
CA ALA A 212 0.85 -20.09 2.82
C ALA A 212 0.64 -20.21 4.34
N ALA A 213 0.16 -19.12 4.95
CA ALA A 213 -0.41 -19.16 6.29
C ALA A 213 -1.74 -19.91 6.29
#